data_64de8f40df54954368a46bb47f4d6953
#
_entry.id   64de8f40df54954368a46bb47f4d6953
#
_cell.length_a   1.000
_cell.length_b   1.000
_cell.length_c   1.000
_cell.angle_alpha   90.00
_cell.angle_beta   90.00
_cell.angle_gamma   90.00
#
_symmetry.space_group_name_H-M   'P 1'
#
loop_
_entity.id
_entity.type
_entity.pdbx_description
1 polymer ?
#
loop_
_entity_poly.entity_id
_entity_poly.type
_entity_poly.pdbx_seq_one_letter_code
_entity_poly.pdbx_strand_id
1 'polypeptide(L)'
;MKKAATTSELQTAIGDHLAQTEEHVSRLEQVFELLGKKPQAKKCEAMEGLVKEGETVIEETEDGSMTRDVGVIMAAQKVEHYEIATYGGLVQLANTMGQKEIAGILQQTLEEEKQTDKGLTSIAENNINWEAENEG
;
A
#
# COMPACT_ATOMS: atom_id res chain seq x y z
N MET A 1 3.85 10.57 0.31
CA MET A 1 4.96 9.65 -0.05
C MET A 1 5.56 9.95 -1.43
N LYS A 2 4.84 9.88 -2.56
CA LYS A 2 5.43 10.09 -3.91
C LYS A 2 6.29 11.36 -4.04
N LYS A 3 5.79 12.50 -3.57
CA LYS A 3 6.52 13.79 -3.65
C LYS A 3 7.71 13.89 -2.70
N ALA A 4 7.74 13.05 -1.68
CA ALA A 4 8.80 13.03 -0.68
C ALA A 4 9.92 12.03 -1.01
N ALA A 5 9.65 11.05 -1.87
CA ALA A 5 10.65 10.11 -2.35
C ALA A 5 11.73 10.83 -3.16
N THR A 6 12.98 10.45 -2.93
CA THR A 6 14.17 11.05 -3.55
C THR A 6 14.44 10.46 -4.92
N THR A 7 14.44 9.13 -5.02
CA THR A 7 14.76 8.42 -6.26
C THR A 7 13.58 8.37 -7.23
N SER A 8 13.87 8.50 -8.52
CA SER A 8 12.85 8.40 -9.57
C SER A 8 12.21 7.03 -9.64
N GLU A 9 12.94 5.98 -9.29
CA GLU A 9 12.46 4.61 -9.24
C GLU A 9 11.35 4.46 -8.18
N LEU A 10 11.60 4.93 -6.95
CA LEU A 10 10.61 4.91 -5.88
C LEU A 10 9.41 5.84 -6.18
N GLN A 11 9.67 7.02 -6.74
CA GLN A 11 8.59 7.93 -7.17
C GLN A 11 7.67 7.28 -8.20
N THR A 12 8.23 6.54 -9.16
CA THR A 12 7.48 5.81 -10.18
C THR A 12 6.66 4.69 -9.55
N ALA A 13 7.29 3.85 -8.74
CA ALA A 13 6.61 2.73 -8.06
C ALA A 13 5.41 3.20 -7.21
N ILE A 14 5.60 4.25 -6.41
CA ILE A 14 4.50 4.83 -5.61
C ILE A 14 3.44 5.46 -6.51
N GLY A 15 3.83 6.07 -7.64
CA GLY A 15 2.89 6.65 -8.59
C GLY A 15 2.02 5.60 -9.27
N ASP A 16 2.60 4.49 -9.68
CA ASP A 16 1.89 3.38 -10.30
C ASP A 16 0.95 2.70 -9.30
N HIS A 17 1.41 2.53 -8.05
CA HIS A 17 0.57 1.99 -6.99
C HIS A 17 -0.60 2.91 -6.64
N LEU A 18 -0.44 4.23 -6.70
CA LEU A 18 -1.55 5.17 -6.52
C LEU A 18 -2.67 4.93 -7.55
N ALA A 19 -2.31 4.72 -8.82
CA ALA A 19 -3.27 4.39 -9.85
C ALA A 19 -3.97 3.04 -9.60
N GLN A 20 -3.23 2.03 -9.10
CA GLN A 20 -3.82 0.76 -8.66
C GLN A 20 -4.79 0.96 -7.48
N THR A 21 -4.45 1.80 -6.52
CA THR A 21 -5.32 2.09 -5.37
C THR A 21 -6.65 2.71 -5.80
N GLU A 22 -6.65 3.57 -6.80
CA GLU A 22 -7.90 4.10 -7.39
C GLU A 22 -8.75 2.98 -8.00
N GLU A 23 -8.12 2.00 -8.65
CA GLU A 23 -8.81 0.82 -9.17
C GLU A 23 -9.35 -0.08 -8.04
N HIS A 24 -8.62 -0.20 -6.91
CA HIS A 24 -9.10 -0.93 -5.73
C HIS A 24 -10.39 -0.32 -5.16
N VAL A 25 -10.50 1.01 -5.17
CA VAL A 25 -11.76 1.70 -4.78
C VAL A 25 -12.89 1.30 -5.71
N SER A 26 -12.66 1.32 -7.02
CA SER A 26 -13.67 0.91 -8.01
C SER A 26 -14.13 -0.54 -7.82
N ARG A 27 -13.18 -1.45 -7.50
CA ARG A 27 -13.52 -2.84 -7.18
C ARG A 27 -14.34 -2.99 -5.90
N LEU A 28 -14.07 -2.18 -4.88
CA LEU A 28 -14.89 -2.17 -3.66
C LEU A 28 -16.31 -1.66 -3.95
N GLU A 29 -16.46 -0.65 -4.78
CA GLU A 29 -17.79 -0.19 -5.22
C GLU A 29 -18.56 -1.31 -5.93
N GLN A 30 -17.90 -2.06 -6.81
CA GLN A 30 -18.48 -3.25 -7.46
C GLN A 30 -18.87 -4.34 -6.45
N VAL A 31 -18.05 -4.59 -5.44
CA VAL A 31 -18.40 -5.53 -4.36
C VAL A 31 -19.66 -5.09 -3.60
N PHE A 32 -19.77 -3.81 -3.27
CA PHE A 32 -20.98 -3.28 -2.64
C PHE A 32 -22.22 -3.42 -3.52
N GLU A 33 -22.08 -3.19 -4.83
CA GLU A 33 -23.16 -3.39 -5.80
C GLU A 33 -23.64 -4.85 -5.83
N LEU A 34 -22.70 -5.81 -5.89
CA LEU A 34 -23.01 -7.25 -5.84
C LEU A 34 -23.69 -7.66 -4.52
N LEU A 35 -23.41 -6.98 -3.43
CA LEU A 35 -24.08 -7.16 -2.15
C LEU A 35 -25.43 -6.45 -2.04
N GLY A 36 -25.82 -5.66 -3.04
CA GLY A 36 -27.03 -4.84 -3.02
C GLY A 36 -27.00 -3.74 -1.96
N LYS A 37 -25.80 -3.23 -1.63
CA LYS A 37 -25.56 -2.21 -0.60
C LYS A 37 -24.85 -0.99 -1.18
N LYS A 38 -25.09 0.17 -0.57
CA LYS A 38 -24.33 1.38 -0.89
C LYS A 38 -23.03 1.42 -0.08
N PRO A 39 -21.89 1.77 -0.70
CA PRO A 39 -20.65 1.99 0.02
C PRO A 39 -20.82 3.20 0.97
N GLN A 40 -20.28 3.07 2.17
CA GLN A 40 -20.24 4.13 3.16
C GLN A 40 -18.83 4.27 3.68
N ALA A 41 -18.26 5.46 3.55
CA ALA A 41 -16.95 5.75 4.12
C ALA A 41 -17.03 5.69 5.66
N LYS A 42 -16.04 5.01 6.25
CA LYS A 42 -15.85 4.96 7.69
C LYS A 42 -14.39 5.25 8.01
N LYS A 43 -14.17 6.09 9.02
CA LYS A 43 -12.82 6.35 9.52
C LYS A 43 -12.15 5.03 9.95
N CYS A 44 -10.93 4.83 9.50
CA CYS A 44 -10.07 3.72 9.91
C CYS A 44 -8.94 4.26 10.78
N GLU A 45 -9.01 4.02 12.08
CA GLU A 45 -8.01 4.49 13.06
C GLU A 45 -6.61 3.91 12.77
N ALA A 46 -6.54 2.65 12.33
CA ALA A 46 -5.27 2.02 11.98
C ALA A 46 -4.62 2.70 10.76
N MET A 47 -5.38 2.93 9.68
CA MET A 47 -4.85 3.60 8.49
C MET A 47 -4.44 5.04 8.79
N GLU A 48 -5.22 5.78 9.58
CA GLU A 48 -4.86 7.13 10.01
C GLU A 48 -3.54 7.14 10.79
N GLY A 49 -3.33 6.16 11.68
CA GLY A 49 -2.09 6.00 12.41
C GLY A 49 -0.89 5.68 11.50
N LEU A 50 -1.07 4.80 10.51
CA LEU A 50 -0.03 4.47 9.53
C LEU A 50 0.35 5.67 8.65
N VAL A 51 -0.64 6.44 8.20
CA VAL A 51 -0.40 7.67 7.42
C VAL A 51 0.38 8.68 8.24
N LYS A 52 -0.01 8.91 9.50
CA LYS A 52 0.67 9.82 10.40
C LYS A 52 2.11 9.39 10.69
N GLU A 53 2.36 8.10 10.86
CA GLU A 53 3.72 7.57 11.02
C GLU A 53 4.57 7.84 9.77
N GLY A 54 4.01 7.64 8.57
CA GLY A 54 4.69 7.98 7.32
C GLY A 54 4.98 9.47 7.17
N GLU A 55 4.08 10.35 7.60
CA GLU A 55 4.30 11.81 7.64
C GLU A 55 5.44 12.16 8.60
N THR A 56 5.48 11.56 9.79
CA THR A 56 6.57 11.75 10.76
C THR A 56 7.92 11.34 10.18
N VAL A 57 8.01 10.22 9.49
CA VAL A 57 9.24 9.77 8.82
C VAL A 57 9.73 10.81 7.80
N ILE A 58 8.83 11.39 7.03
CA ILE A 58 9.17 12.43 6.05
C ILE A 58 9.67 13.70 6.74
N GLU A 59 9.05 14.10 7.86
CA GLU A 59 9.42 15.29 8.62
C GLU A 59 10.78 15.14 9.32
N GLU A 60 11.11 13.94 9.79
CA GLU A 60 12.33 13.66 10.56
C GLU A 60 13.56 13.31 9.68
N THR A 61 13.37 13.12 8.37
CA THR A 61 14.45 12.78 7.45
C THR A 61 14.82 13.95 6.54
N GLU A 62 16.09 14.02 6.12
CA GLU A 62 16.60 15.07 5.24
C GLU A 62 16.03 14.92 3.82
N ASP A 63 15.60 16.03 3.23
CA ASP A 63 15.10 16.06 1.86
C ASP A 63 16.20 15.70 0.86
N GLY A 64 15.89 14.81 -0.07
CA GLY A 64 16.84 14.33 -1.07
C GLY A 64 17.79 13.25 -0.57
N SER A 65 17.64 12.74 0.67
CA SER A 65 18.48 11.68 1.20
C SER A 65 17.98 10.26 0.84
N MET A 66 18.86 9.30 0.77
CA MET A 66 18.51 7.88 0.64
C MET A 66 17.90 7.35 1.94
N THR A 67 18.32 7.88 3.08
CA THR A 67 17.70 7.60 4.39
C THR A 67 16.21 7.90 4.38
N ARG A 68 15.80 8.99 3.72
CA ARG A 68 14.37 9.28 3.50
C ARG A 68 13.68 8.20 2.67
N ASP A 69 14.28 7.74 1.59
CA ASP A 69 13.71 6.70 0.74
C ASP A 69 13.56 5.37 1.50
N VAL A 70 14.54 4.99 2.32
CA VAL A 70 14.41 3.84 3.24
C VAL A 70 13.19 3.99 4.14
N GLY A 71 13.05 5.14 4.79
CA GLY A 71 11.93 5.43 5.68
C GLY A 71 10.57 5.40 4.96
N VAL A 72 10.49 5.98 3.76
CA VAL A 72 9.28 5.97 2.91
C VAL A 72 8.91 4.56 2.49
N ILE A 73 9.88 3.72 2.09
CA ILE A 73 9.65 2.31 1.76
C ILE A 73 9.09 1.57 2.98
N MET A 74 9.72 1.71 4.14
CA MET A 74 9.25 1.05 5.37
C MET A 74 7.84 1.48 5.76
N ALA A 75 7.51 2.76 5.65
CA ALA A 75 6.18 3.27 5.93
C ALA A 75 5.15 2.76 4.92
N ALA A 76 5.48 2.73 3.63
CA ALA A 76 4.62 2.16 2.59
C ALA A 76 4.37 0.67 2.84
N GLN A 77 5.40 -0.13 3.11
CA GLN A 77 5.24 -1.57 3.39
C GLN A 77 4.35 -1.86 4.60
N LYS A 78 4.33 -1.01 5.62
CA LYS A 78 3.38 -1.14 6.74
C LYS A 78 1.93 -0.98 6.26
N VAL A 79 1.67 -0.05 5.35
CA VAL A 79 0.36 0.13 4.72
C VAL A 79 0.00 -1.12 3.92
N GLU A 80 0.91 -1.60 3.05
CA GLU A 80 0.70 -2.81 2.25
C GLU A 80 0.36 -4.02 3.14
N HIS A 81 1.12 -4.26 4.21
CA HIS A 81 0.87 -5.37 5.13
C HIS A 81 -0.47 -5.27 5.85
N TYR A 82 -0.90 -4.06 6.21
CA TYR A 82 -2.24 -3.84 6.75
C TYR A 82 -3.32 -4.19 5.73
N GLU A 83 -3.17 -3.77 4.48
CA GLU A 83 -4.12 -4.05 3.40
C GLU A 83 -4.11 -5.54 3.00
N ILE A 84 -2.93 -6.17 2.92
CA ILE A 84 -2.79 -7.61 2.69
C ILE A 84 -3.54 -8.42 3.75
N ALA A 85 -3.39 -8.08 5.02
CA ALA A 85 -4.12 -8.74 6.10
C ALA A 85 -5.63 -8.53 5.98
N THR A 86 -6.06 -7.32 5.65
CA THR A 86 -7.47 -6.95 5.52
C THR A 86 -8.11 -7.67 4.32
N TYR A 87 -7.53 -7.56 3.13
CA TYR A 87 -8.06 -8.22 1.93
C TYR A 87 -7.98 -9.75 2.04
N GLY A 88 -6.92 -10.30 2.64
CA GLY A 88 -6.81 -11.73 2.91
C GLY A 88 -7.96 -12.25 3.78
N GLY A 89 -8.30 -11.54 4.84
CA GLY A 89 -9.44 -11.85 5.69
C GLY A 89 -10.78 -11.75 4.95
N LEU A 90 -10.98 -10.68 4.16
CA LEU A 90 -12.20 -10.48 3.38
C LEU A 90 -12.39 -11.57 2.31
N VAL A 91 -11.32 -11.99 1.63
CA VAL A 91 -11.37 -13.10 0.66
C VAL A 91 -11.85 -14.38 1.34
N GLN A 92 -11.29 -14.71 2.51
CA GLN A 92 -11.71 -15.92 3.26
C GLN A 92 -13.16 -15.84 3.72
N LEU A 93 -13.61 -14.69 4.20
CA LEU A 93 -15.01 -14.47 4.57
C LEU A 93 -15.94 -14.63 3.36
N ALA A 94 -15.62 -14.03 2.23
CA ALA A 94 -16.41 -14.14 1.01
C ALA A 94 -16.51 -15.60 0.54
N ASN A 95 -15.42 -16.36 0.58
CA ASN A 95 -15.42 -17.79 0.27
C ASN A 95 -16.29 -18.59 1.23
N THR A 96 -16.19 -18.34 2.53
CA THR A 96 -17.01 -19.00 3.57
C THR A 96 -18.50 -18.74 3.35
N MET A 97 -18.85 -17.55 2.91
CA MET A 97 -20.24 -17.14 2.60
C MET A 97 -20.72 -17.61 1.22
N GLY A 98 -19.91 -18.34 0.47
CA GLY A 98 -20.23 -18.79 -0.88
C GLY A 98 -20.26 -17.68 -1.94
N GLN A 99 -19.75 -16.51 -1.63
CA GLN A 99 -19.68 -15.33 -2.51
C GLN A 99 -18.42 -15.39 -3.40
N LYS A 100 -18.38 -16.37 -4.30
CA LYS A 100 -17.17 -16.65 -5.11
C LYS A 100 -16.75 -15.50 -6.03
N GLU A 101 -17.72 -14.79 -6.61
CA GLU A 101 -17.43 -13.64 -7.47
C GLU A 101 -16.77 -12.51 -6.67
N ILE A 102 -17.31 -12.18 -5.51
CA ILE A 102 -16.76 -11.19 -4.59
C ILE A 102 -15.36 -11.62 -4.13
N ALA A 103 -15.18 -12.89 -3.76
CA ALA A 103 -13.87 -13.42 -3.39
C ALA A 103 -12.84 -13.24 -4.50
N GLY A 104 -13.22 -13.47 -5.77
CA GLY A 104 -12.35 -13.27 -6.93
C GLY A 104 -11.93 -11.82 -7.13
N ILE A 105 -12.84 -10.86 -6.97
CA ILE A 105 -12.56 -9.43 -7.07
C ILE A 105 -11.59 -8.99 -5.97
N LEU A 106 -11.83 -9.39 -4.72
CA LEU A 106 -10.98 -9.07 -3.58
C LEU A 106 -9.61 -9.76 -3.66
N GLN A 107 -9.55 -10.98 -4.20
CA GLN A 107 -8.30 -11.71 -4.43
C GLN A 107 -7.39 -10.98 -5.40
N GLN A 108 -7.93 -10.37 -6.45
CA GLN A 108 -7.16 -9.60 -7.40
C GLN A 108 -6.46 -8.42 -6.72
N THR A 109 -7.16 -7.67 -5.90
CA THR A 109 -6.57 -6.59 -5.10
C THR A 109 -5.51 -7.14 -4.14
N LEU A 110 -5.78 -8.22 -3.43
CA LEU A 110 -4.82 -8.86 -2.53
C LEU A 110 -3.50 -9.21 -3.23
N GLU A 111 -3.55 -9.75 -4.44
CA GLU A 111 -2.32 -10.09 -5.18
C GLU A 111 -1.56 -8.84 -5.64
N GLU A 112 -2.25 -7.76 -6.00
CA GLU A 112 -1.63 -6.50 -6.35
C GLU A 112 -0.91 -5.87 -5.15
N GLU A 113 -1.51 -5.88 -3.95
CA GLU A 113 -0.85 -5.41 -2.72
C GLU A 113 0.41 -6.22 -2.38
N LYS A 114 0.36 -7.54 -2.51
CA LYS A 114 1.52 -8.40 -2.34
C LYS A 114 2.64 -8.12 -3.36
N GLN A 115 2.27 -7.80 -4.59
CA GLN A 115 3.24 -7.44 -5.62
C GLN A 115 3.89 -6.08 -5.33
N THR A 116 3.13 -5.11 -4.86
CA THR A 116 3.64 -3.81 -4.43
C THR A 116 4.64 -3.96 -3.28
N ASP A 117 4.30 -4.72 -2.25
CA ASP A 117 5.20 -4.99 -1.12
C ASP A 117 6.54 -5.62 -1.57
N LYS A 118 6.48 -6.63 -2.44
CA LYS A 118 7.69 -7.25 -3.02
C LYS A 118 8.48 -6.27 -3.89
N GLY A 119 7.81 -5.45 -4.67
CA GLY A 119 8.45 -4.42 -5.49
C GLY A 119 9.21 -3.40 -4.64
N LEU A 120 8.61 -2.93 -3.56
CA LEU A 120 9.25 -2.04 -2.59
C LEU A 120 10.49 -2.68 -1.95
N THR A 121 10.42 -3.95 -1.57
CA THR A 121 11.58 -4.71 -1.07
C THR A 121 12.70 -4.74 -2.11
N SER A 122 12.38 -5.05 -3.37
CA SER A 122 13.37 -5.10 -4.44
C SER A 122 14.05 -3.74 -4.67
N ILE A 123 13.30 -2.66 -4.65
CA ILE A 123 13.83 -1.28 -4.77
C ILE A 123 14.79 -0.98 -3.61
N ALA A 124 14.42 -1.34 -2.37
CA ALA A 124 15.27 -1.13 -1.20
C ALA A 124 16.59 -1.92 -1.29
N GLU A 125 16.51 -3.21 -1.67
CA GLU A 125 17.66 -4.11 -1.73
C GLU A 125 18.62 -3.80 -2.89
N ASN A 126 18.11 -3.30 -4.02
CA ASN A 126 18.93 -3.05 -5.20
C ASN A 126 20.01 -2.00 -4.96
N ASN A 127 19.68 -0.90 -4.29
CA ASN A 127 20.63 0.19 -4.12
C ASN A 127 20.36 1.10 -2.91
N ILE A 128 19.09 1.39 -2.60
CA ILE A 128 18.71 2.44 -1.66
C ILE A 128 19.26 2.18 -0.25
N ASN A 129 19.12 0.96 0.27
CA ASN A 129 19.60 0.62 1.61
C ASN A 129 21.12 0.78 1.74
N TRP A 130 21.84 0.40 0.70
CA TRP A 130 23.31 0.49 0.68
C TRP A 130 23.79 1.93 0.54
N GLU A 131 23.15 2.72 -0.29
CA GLU A 131 23.45 4.16 -0.43
C GLU A 131 23.15 4.92 0.85
N ALA A 132 22.02 4.62 1.51
CA ALA A 132 21.66 5.20 2.81
C ALA A 132 22.68 4.90 3.92
N GLU A 133 23.22 3.67 3.96
CA GLU A 133 24.31 3.30 4.89
C GLU A 133 25.55 4.18 4.72
N ASN A 134 25.81 4.65 3.52
CA ASN A 134 27.00 5.46 3.18
C ASN A 134 26.77 6.97 3.25
N GLU A 135 25.56 7.43 3.56
CA GLU A 135 25.26 8.86 3.75
C GLU A 135 25.79 9.45 5.07
N GLY A 136 26.12 8.58 6.04
CA GLY A 136 26.57 8.94 7.39
C GLY A 136 27.87 9.58 7.45
#